data_d7992142bdf5fbd7ba0b7b9ac1dedff2
#
_entry.id   d7992142bdf5fbd7ba0b7b9ac1dedff2
#
_cell.length_a   1.000
_cell.length_b   1.000
_cell.length_c   1.000
_cell.angle_alpha   90.00
_cell.angle_beta   90.00
_cell.angle_gamma   90.00
#
_symmetry.space_group_name_H-M   'P 1'
#
loop_
_entity.id
_entity.type
_entity.pdbx_description
1 polymer ?
#
loop_
_entity_poly.entity_id
_entity_poly.type
_entity_poly.pdbx_seq_one_letter_code
_entity_poly.pdbx_strand_id
1 'polypeptide(L)'
;DPHKGSFKGTCESCHTTSGWKIINHANLSSEFDHSKTKYPLLGAHQKVGCVDCHANGDFKKPIEFGLCMNCHTPDPHKGQFQDRPGKGECAECHTVNGWKPSLFGVKEHATSRYQLEGKHAAVACDKCHTPAGKDTLYKVKFAACTDCHKDAHDNQFAAAPYQNRCEDCHTVKDFHRSTYTIAKHMKTRFPLTGSHAAVACSECHKIGMGGRKDKILPFHFEDRTCTACHTDPHKGEFKDRMAARRADGTPLGCEACHNVRSWIDIHGFDHSKTKFNLEGAHRIVGCVDCHKTLPGTHEIQFKGTPQNCDACHGDPHGGQFAAKNGVTRCADCHVAEAWKPSTFDHDKRTKFPLTGGHENVGCPQCHSLQREVQGKVVLFYKPTPIACVACHGANVPPAK
;
A
#
# COMPACT_ATOMS: atom_id res chain seq x y z
N ASP A 1 -10.33 -75.28 -49.41
CA ASP A 1 -10.58 -73.92 -48.94
C ASP A 1 -9.27 -73.38 -48.30
N PRO A 2 -8.55 -72.43 -48.97
CA PRO A 2 -7.33 -71.87 -48.48
C PRO A 2 -7.58 -70.95 -47.26
N HIS A 3 -8.82 -70.52 -47.02
CA HIS A 3 -9.20 -69.63 -45.90
C HIS A 3 -9.61 -70.38 -44.63
N LYS A 4 -9.69 -71.74 -44.71
CA LYS A 4 -10.05 -72.64 -43.59
C LYS A 4 -11.35 -72.28 -42.87
N GLY A 5 -12.34 -71.78 -43.61
CA GLY A 5 -13.62 -71.39 -43.06
C GLY A 5 -13.66 -70.03 -42.36
N SER A 6 -12.63 -69.23 -42.51
CA SER A 6 -12.56 -67.86 -41.95
C SER A 6 -13.53 -66.88 -42.62
N PHE A 7 -14.08 -67.23 -43.76
CA PHE A 7 -15.07 -66.41 -44.50
C PHE A 7 -16.35 -67.16 -44.69
N LYS A 8 -17.48 -66.47 -44.51
CA LYS A 8 -18.84 -67.10 -44.59
C LYS A 8 -19.52 -66.94 -45.92
N GLY A 9 -18.96 -66.21 -46.88
CA GLY A 9 -19.53 -66.00 -48.20
C GLY A 9 -19.17 -67.08 -49.20
N THR A 10 -19.78 -67.02 -50.40
CA THR A 10 -19.39 -67.84 -51.53
C THR A 10 -18.06 -67.30 -52.13
N CYS A 11 -17.35 -68.16 -52.86
CA CYS A 11 -16.07 -67.76 -53.49
C CYS A 11 -16.25 -66.52 -54.39
N GLU A 12 -17.38 -66.44 -55.10
CA GLU A 12 -17.66 -65.35 -56.05
C GLU A 12 -17.95 -64.01 -55.39
N SER A 13 -18.32 -64.02 -54.09
CA SER A 13 -18.54 -62.75 -53.36
C SER A 13 -17.25 -61.92 -53.20
N CYS A 14 -16.13 -62.63 -53.21
CA CYS A 14 -14.81 -61.96 -53.04
C CYS A 14 -13.87 -62.14 -54.23
N HIS A 15 -13.96 -63.24 -54.95
CA HIS A 15 -13.11 -63.54 -56.12
C HIS A 15 -13.85 -63.26 -57.42
N THR A 16 -13.13 -62.76 -58.41
CA THR A 16 -13.69 -62.49 -59.74
C THR A 16 -13.32 -63.58 -60.72
N THR A 17 -14.16 -63.79 -61.73
CA THR A 17 -13.89 -64.72 -62.83
C THR A 17 -12.79 -64.26 -63.75
N SER A 18 -12.39 -62.99 -63.71
CA SER A 18 -11.26 -62.40 -64.47
C SER A 18 -9.88 -62.74 -63.88
N GLY A 19 -9.84 -63.30 -62.69
CA GLY A 19 -8.65 -63.78 -62.06
C GLY A 19 -8.86 -64.08 -60.58
N TRP A 20 -8.54 -65.31 -60.13
CA TRP A 20 -8.75 -65.77 -58.76
C TRP A 20 -8.00 -64.96 -57.72
N LYS A 21 -6.91 -64.29 -58.10
CA LYS A 21 -6.10 -63.41 -57.27
C LYS A 21 -6.66 -61.97 -57.23
N ILE A 22 -7.64 -61.60 -58.06
CA ILE A 22 -8.28 -60.30 -58.09
C ILE A 22 -9.47 -60.35 -57.12
N ILE A 23 -9.35 -59.63 -55.99
CA ILE A 23 -10.34 -59.62 -54.93
C ILE A 23 -11.21 -58.38 -55.05
N ASN A 24 -12.52 -58.55 -54.97
CA ASN A 24 -13.47 -57.46 -54.88
C ASN A 24 -13.51 -56.92 -53.46
N HIS A 25 -12.75 -55.90 -53.21
CA HIS A 25 -12.61 -55.28 -51.90
C HIS A 25 -13.91 -54.64 -51.36
N ALA A 26 -14.83 -54.23 -52.25
CA ALA A 26 -16.10 -53.64 -51.84
C ALA A 26 -17.03 -54.63 -51.08
N ASN A 27 -16.98 -55.90 -51.49
CA ASN A 27 -17.78 -56.94 -50.84
C ASN A 27 -17.10 -57.51 -49.58
N LEU A 28 -15.77 -57.43 -49.50
CA LEU A 28 -15.00 -57.97 -48.38
C LEU A 28 -15.31 -57.22 -47.09
N SER A 29 -15.48 -55.90 -47.17
CA SER A 29 -15.75 -55.05 -46.00
C SER A 29 -17.11 -55.30 -45.34
N SER A 30 -18.08 -55.83 -46.03
CA SER A 30 -19.42 -56.13 -45.51
C SER A 30 -19.59 -57.54 -44.88
N GLU A 31 -18.65 -58.44 -45.20
CA GLU A 31 -18.78 -59.85 -44.78
C GLU A 31 -17.73 -60.32 -43.77
N PHE A 32 -16.65 -59.55 -43.58
CA PHE A 32 -15.61 -59.91 -42.61
C PHE A 32 -15.78 -59.23 -41.26
N ASP A 33 -15.96 -60.02 -40.22
CA ASP A 33 -16.18 -59.55 -38.86
C ASP A 33 -14.85 -59.45 -38.06
N HIS A 34 -14.25 -58.28 -38.05
CA HIS A 34 -13.06 -58.01 -37.28
C HIS A 34 -13.22 -58.15 -35.77
N SER A 35 -14.44 -58.15 -35.22
CA SER A 35 -14.69 -58.36 -33.81
C SER A 35 -14.22 -59.73 -33.32
N LYS A 36 -14.11 -60.69 -34.22
CA LYS A 36 -13.65 -62.05 -33.95
C LYS A 36 -12.17 -62.28 -34.16
N THR A 37 -11.44 -61.20 -34.46
CA THR A 37 -9.97 -61.23 -34.65
C THR A 37 -9.26 -60.83 -33.39
N LYS A 38 -7.92 -60.97 -33.37
CA LYS A 38 -7.09 -60.47 -32.28
C LYS A 38 -7.04 -58.93 -32.19
N TYR A 39 -7.45 -58.21 -33.24
CA TYR A 39 -7.54 -56.78 -33.30
C TYR A 39 -8.92 -56.32 -33.77
N PRO A 40 -9.88 -56.19 -32.87
CA PRO A 40 -11.18 -55.63 -33.18
C PRO A 40 -11.05 -54.18 -33.64
N LEU A 41 -11.73 -53.82 -34.73
CA LEU A 41 -11.75 -52.44 -35.20
C LEU A 41 -12.67 -51.59 -34.30
N LEU A 42 -12.07 -50.73 -33.49
CA LEU A 42 -12.76 -49.84 -32.57
C LEU A 42 -12.61 -48.38 -32.95
N GLY A 43 -13.59 -47.56 -32.63
CA GLY A 43 -13.54 -46.10 -32.81
C GLY A 43 -13.27 -45.73 -34.28
N ALA A 44 -12.27 -44.87 -34.50
CA ALA A 44 -11.88 -44.38 -35.84
C ALA A 44 -11.40 -45.50 -36.77
N HIS A 45 -10.84 -46.59 -36.22
CA HIS A 45 -10.38 -47.73 -37.01
C HIS A 45 -11.51 -48.49 -37.74
N GLN A 46 -12.77 -48.36 -37.31
CA GLN A 46 -13.91 -48.91 -38.01
C GLN A 46 -14.12 -48.33 -39.41
N LYS A 47 -13.53 -47.16 -39.68
CA LYS A 47 -13.67 -46.45 -40.95
C LYS A 47 -12.44 -46.59 -41.85
N VAL A 48 -11.42 -47.34 -41.40
CA VAL A 48 -10.16 -47.50 -42.14
C VAL A 48 -10.36 -48.59 -43.23
N GLY A 49 -9.83 -48.37 -44.39
CA GLY A 49 -9.90 -49.32 -45.48
C GLY A 49 -9.01 -50.55 -45.25
N CYS A 50 -9.43 -51.70 -45.77
CA CYS A 50 -8.69 -52.95 -45.59
C CYS A 50 -7.22 -52.86 -45.98
N VAL A 51 -6.91 -52.17 -47.08
CA VAL A 51 -5.57 -52.06 -47.63
C VAL A 51 -4.66 -51.09 -46.87
N ASP A 52 -5.23 -50.26 -46.02
CA ASP A 52 -4.47 -49.33 -45.18
C ASP A 52 -3.73 -50.10 -44.07
N CYS A 53 -4.26 -51.24 -43.66
CA CYS A 53 -3.63 -52.14 -42.70
C CYS A 53 -3.02 -53.39 -43.41
N HIS A 54 -3.72 -53.95 -44.37
CA HIS A 54 -3.28 -55.11 -45.18
C HIS A 54 -2.65 -54.64 -46.48
N ALA A 55 -1.39 -54.23 -46.41
CA ALA A 55 -0.67 -53.69 -47.56
C ALA A 55 -0.73 -54.65 -48.75
N ASN A 56 -1.01 -54.11 -49.94
CA ASN A 56 -1.17 -54.86 -51.18
C ASN A 56 -2.26 -55.98 -51.13
N GLY A 57 -3.19 -55.88 -50.16
CA GLY A 57 -4.22 -56.89 -50.01
C GLY A 57 -3.72 -58.26 -49.51
N ASP A 58 -2.56 -58.28 -48.86
CA ASP A 58 -2.01 -59.50 -48.26
C ASP A 58 -2.59 -59.73 -46.84
N PHE A 59 -3.72 -60.42 -46.78
CA PHE A 59 -4.43 -60.77 -45.54
C PHE A 59 -3.76 -61.92 -44.76
N LYS A 60 -2.74 -62.55 -45.27
CA LYS A 60 -1.98 -63.62 -44.60
C LYS A 60 -0.79 -63.14 -43.80
N LYS A 61 -0.28 -61.99 -44.14
CA LYS A 61 0.83 -61.41 -43.43
C LYS A 61 0.41 -60.97 -42.03
N PRO A 62 1.09 -61.45 -41.00
CA PRO A 62 0.82 -61.01 -39.64
C PRO A 62 1.06 -59.48 -39.51
N ILE A 63 0.13 -58.78 -38.88
CA ILE A 63 0.25 -57.35 -38.57
C ILE A 63 0.58 -57.25 -37.07
N GLU A 64 1.62 -56.52 -36.76
CA GLU A 64 1.97 -56.19 -35.39
C GLU A 64 1.08 -55.02 -34.92
N PHE A 65 0.20 -55.27 -33.98
CA PHE A 65 -0.80 -54.29 -33.52
C PHE A 65 -0.75 -54.04 -31.99
N GLY A 66 0.30 -54.52 -31.32
CA GLY A 66 0.42 -54.42 -29.86
C GLY A 66 0.68 -52.99 -29.36
N LEU A 67 1.29 -52.12 -30.19
CA LEU A 67 1.57 -50.72 -29.85
C LEU A 67 1.07 -49.83 -31.00
N CYS A 68 0.56 -48.65 -30.65
CA CYS A 68 0.07 -47.67 -31.62
C CYS A 68 1.17 -47.29 -32.64
N MET A 69 2.42 -47.19 -32.15
CA MET A 69 3.60 -46.87 -32.98
C MET A 69 3.98 -47.91 -34.00
N ASN A 70 3.43 -49.14 -33.94
CA ASN A 70 3.68 -50.16 -34.95
C ASN A 70 3.06 -49.77 -36.30
N CYS A 71 2.03 -48.92 -36.28
CA CYS A 71 1.33 -48.43 -37.46
C CYS A 71 1.42 -46.92 -37.64
N HIS A 72 1.37 -46.16 -36.53
CA HIS A 72 1.38 -44.69 -36.56
C HIS A 72 2.79 -44.14 -36.39
N THR A 73 3.52 -44.11 -37.50
CA THR A 73 4.89 -43.59 -37.60
C THR A 73 4.99 -42.43 -38.60
N PRO A 74 5.90 -41.45 -38.39
CA PRO A 74 6.74 -41.25 -37.20
C PRO A 74 5.97 -40.70 -36.01
N ASP A 75 6.57 -40.80 -34.81
CA ASP A 75 6.02 -40.17 -33.57
C ASP A 75 5.85 -38.66 -33.79
N PRO A 76 4.62 -38.13 -33.73
CA PRO A 76 4.36 -36.71 -33.93
C PRO A 76 4.89 -35.84 -32.79
N HIS A 77 5.22 -36.42 -31.62
CA HIS A 77 5.79 -35.73 -30.50
C HIS A 77 7.32 -35.82 -30.45
N LYS A 78 7.95 -36.46 -31.40
CA LYS A 78 9.42 -36.57 -31.58
C LYS A 78 10.13 -37.04 -30.28
N GLY A 79 9.59 -38.03 -29.64
CA GLY A 79 10.18 -38.64 -28.44
C GLY A 79 10.04 -37.86 -27.17
N GLN A 80 9.30 -36.75 -27.14
CA GLN A 80 9.16 -35.91 -25.93
C GLN A 80 8.61 -36.66 -24.71
N PHE A 81 7.89 -37.77 -24.93
CA PHE A 81 7.24 -38.54 -23.86
C PHE A 81 7.91 -39.87 -23.52
N GLN A 82 9.05 -40.18 -24.11
CA GLN A 82 9.77 -41.46 -23.91
C GLN A 82 10.24 -41.67 -22.48
N ASP A 83 10.43 -40.62 -21.70
CA ASP A 83 10.82 -40.71 -20.28
C ASP A 83 9.67 -41.01 -19.32
N ARG A 84 8.41 -41.06 -19.82
CA ARG A 84 7.26 -41.41 -19.02
C ARG A 84 7.28 -42.90 -18.64
N PRO A 85 6.60 -43.34 -17.56
CA PRO A 85 6.54 -44.73 -17.15
C PRO A 85 6.07 -45.66 -18.25
N GLY A 86 5.10 -45.26 -19.08
CA GLY A 86 4.63 -46.00 -20.25
C GLY A 86 5.45 -45.79 -21.53
N LYS A 87 6.63 -45.16 -21.42
CA LYS A 87 7.54 -44.86 -22.55
C LYS A 87 6.88 -44.08 -23.69
N GLY A 88 5.85 -43.29 -23.36
CA GLY A 88 5.11 -42.47 -24.32
C GLY A 88 4.10 -43.25 -25.16
N GLU A 89 3.58 -44.36 -24.63
CA GLU A 89 2.48 -45.10 -25.30
C GLU A 89 1.30 -44.17 -25.52
N CYS A 90 0.84 -44.10 -26.76
CA CYS A 90 -0.16 -43.11 -27.21
C CYS A 90 -1.49 -43.23 -26.44
N ALA A 91 -1.86 -44.45 -26.03
CA ALA A 91 -3.08 -44.73 -25.29
C ALA A 91 -3.13 -44.11 -23.89
N GLU A 92 -2.01 -43.65 -23.34
CA GLU A 92 -1.99 -42.90 -22.08
C GLU A 92 -2.70 -41.55 -22.21
N CYS A 93 -2.71 -40.97 -23.40
CA CYS A 93 -3.22 -39.62 -23.63
C CYS A 93 -4.28 -39.55 -24.73
N HIS A 94 -4.39 -40.57 -25.57
CA HIS A 94 -5.30 -40.59 -26.71
C HIS A 94 -6.20 -41.83 -26.70
N THR A 95 -7.30 -41.80 -27.44
CA THR A 95 -8.19 -42.93 -27.60
C THR A 95 -8.27 -43.36 -29.07
N VAL A 96 -8.75 -44.55 -29.30
CA VAL A 96 -9.06 -45.05 -30.66
C VAL A 96 -10.15 -44.25 -31.37
N ASN A 97 -10.89 -43.38 -30.66
CA ASN A 97 -11.89 -42.50 -31.28
C ASN A 97 -11.29 -41.26 -31.96
N GLY A 98 -10.06 -40.94 -31.64
CA GLY A 98 -9.32 -39.81 -32.24
C GLY A 98 -8.20 -39.31 -31.35
N TRP A 99 -7.32 -38.50 -31.96
CA TRP A 99 -6.19 -37.87 -31.29
C TRP A 99 -6.57 -36.65 -30.47
N LYS A 100 -7.74 -36.06 -30.72
CA LYS A 100 -8.28 -34.88 -30.02
C LYS A 100 -9.71 -35.10 -29.61
N PRO A 101 -10.08 -34.67 -28.40
CA PRO A 101 -9.25 -34.11 -27.35
C PRO A 101 -8.31 -35.13 -26.73
N SER A 102 -7.19 -34.70 -26.17
CA SER A 102 -6.34 -35.56 -25.33
C SER A 102 -7.00 -35.83 -24.00
N LEU A 103 -6.79 -37.04 -23.43
CA LEU A 103 -7.18 -37.40 -22.07
C LEU A 103 -6.31 -36.71 -21.00
N PHE A 104 -5.15 -36.15 -21.40
CA PHE A 104 -4.23 -35.48 -20.48
C PHE A 104 -4.72 -34.05 -20.20
N GLY A 105 -5.38 -33.87 -19.09
CA GLY A 105 -5.96 -32.60 -18.64
C GLY A 105 -5.26 -32.03 -17.40
N VAL A 106 -5.91 -31.08 -16.75
CA VAL A 106 -5.40 -30.42 -15.53
C VAL A 106 -5.11 -31.41 -14.41
N LYS A 107 -5.96 -32.42 -14.25
CA LYS A 107 -5.78 -33.46 -13.24
C LYS A 107 -4.52 -34.29 -13.49
N GLU A 108 -4.30 -34.70 -14.71
CA GLU A 108 -3.14 -35.51 -15.12
C GLU A 108 -1.86 -34.66 -15.05
N HIS A 109 -1.97 -33.34 -15.25
CA HIS A 109 -0.87 -32.39 -15.09
C HIS A 109 -0.28 -32.38 -13.66
N ALA A 110 -1.05 -32.80 -12.64
CA ALA A 110 -0.54 -32.92 -11.27
C ALA A 110 0.60 -33.94 -11.16
N THR A 111 0.74 -34.87 -12.11
CA THR A 111 1.86 -35.82 -12.20
C THR A 111 3.08 -35.26 -12.93
N SER A 112 2.98 -34.08 -13.53
CA SER A 112 4.08 -33.44 -14.24
C SER A 112 4.96 -32.62 -13.32
N ARG A 113 6.09 -32.14 -13.84
CA ARG A 113 7.02 -31.26 -13.11
C ARG A 113 6.38 -29.94 -12.68
N TYR A 114 5.41 -29.40 -13.44
CA TYR A 114 4.68 -28.18 -13.14
C TYR A 114 3.21 -28.49 -12.88
N GLN A 115 2.80 -28.44 -11.64
CA GLN A 115 1.42 -28.63 -11.25
C GLN A 115 0.62 -27.37 -11.58
N LEU A 116 -0.56 -27.55 -12.21
CA LEU A 116 -1.45 -26.44 -12.55
C LEU A 116 -2.30 -26.07 -11.35
N GLU A 117 -1.88 -25.04 -10.63
CA GLU A 117 -2.59 -24.53 -9.45
C GLU A 117 -3.10 -23.10 -9.65
N GLY A 118 -4.11 -22.74 -8.87
CA GLY A 118 -4.67 -21.40 -8.87
C GLY A 118 -5.11 -20.95 -10.27
N LYS A 119 -4.63 -19.79 -10.71
CA LYS A 119 -4.96 -19.24 -12.03
C LYS A 119 -4.39 -20.05 -13.19
N HIS A 120 -3.30 -20.77 -12.99
CA HIS A 120 -2.71 -21.62 -14.04
C HIS A 120 -3.62 -22.79 -14.42
N ALA A 121 -4.49 -23.28 -13.53
CA ALA A 121 -5.43 -24.34 -13.84
C ALA A 121 -6.48 -23.97 -14.91
N ALA A 122 -6.68 -22.66 -15.12
CA ALA A 122 -7.62 -22.14 -16.13
C ALA A 122 -6.94 -21.64 -17.40
N VAL A 123 -5.61 -21.76 -17.51
CA VAL A 123 -4.86 -21.31 -18.69
C VAL A 123 -4.97 -22.35 -19.80
N ALA A 124 -5.24 -21.91 -21.03
CA ALA A 124 -5.28 -22.77 -22.19
C ALA A 124 -3.92 -23.41 -22.46
N CYS A 125 -3.89 -24.66 -22.94
CA CYS A 125 -2.70 -25.46 -23.11
C CYS A 125 -1.65 -24.79 -24.01
N ASP A 126 -2.09 -24.14 -25.09
CA ASP A 126 -1.28 -23.46 -26.09
C ASP A 126 -0.54 -22.21 -25.56
N LYS A 127 -0.92 -21.69 -24.40
CA LYS A 127 -0.24 -20.56 -23.77
C LYS A 127 1.11 -20.94 -23.17
N CYS A 128 1.24 -22.21 -22.79
CA CYS A 128 2.48 -22.77 -22.25
C CYS A 128 3.16 -23.68 -23.28
N HIS A 129 2.37 -24.50 -23.97
CA HIS A 129 2.84 -25.44 -25.00
C HIS A 129 2.76 -24.77 -26.36
N THR A 130 3.71 -23.90 -26.63
CA THR A 130 3.74 -23.11 -27.87
C THR A 130 4.26 -23.93 -29.05
N PRO A 131 3.86 -23.60 -30.29
CA PRO A 131 4.45 -24.19 -31.47
C PRO A 131 5.96 -23.90 -31.57
N ALA A 132 6.74 -24.95 -31.83
CA ALA A 132 8.16 -24.86 -32.17
C ALA A 132 8.35 -25.31 -33.63
N GLY A 133 8.20 -24.38 -34.55
CA GLY A 133 8.11 -24.69 -35.99
C GLY A 133 6.79 -25.41 -36.31
N LYS A 134 6.88 -26.65 -36.84
CA LYS A 134 5.71 -27.50 -37.15
C LYS A 134 5.22 -28.32 -35.96
N ASP A 135 5.96 -28.32 -34.84
CA ASP A 135 5.72 -29.19 -33.68
C ASP A 135 5.25 -28.35 -32.50
N THR A 136 4.68 -29.00 -31.51
CA THR A 136 4.33 -28.38 -30.22
C THR A 136 5.35 -28.79 -29.15
N LEU A 137 5.89 -27.81 -28.42
CA LEU A 137 6.80 -28.05 -27.32
C LEU A 137 6.01 -28.38 -26.06
N TYR A 138 5.99 -29.65 -25.68
CA TYR A 138 5.31 -30.12 -24.47
C TYR A 138 6.21 -30.09 -23.22
N LYS A 139 7.52 -30.29 -23.38
CA LYS A 139 8.50 -30.19 -22.28
C LYS A 139 9.03 -28.77 -22.19
N VAL A 140 8.28 -27.91 -21.50
CA VAL A 140 8.67 -26.51 -21.24
C VAL A 140 9.79 -26.50 -20.20
N LYS A 141 10.87 -25.77 -20.49
CA LYS A 141 11.97 -25.54 -19.54
C LYS A 141 11.64 -24.32 -18.71
N PHE A 142 11.67 -24.45 -17.41
CA PHE A 142 11.47 -23.36 -16.45
C PHE A 142 12.21 -23.66 -15.14
N ALA A 143 12.66 -22.63 -14.47
CA ALA A 143 13.27 -22.67 -13.15
C ALA A 143 12.62 -21.65 -12.19
N ALA A 144 12.16 -20.52 -12.73
CA ALA A 144 11.57 -19.41 -11.97
C ALA A 144 10.34 -18.84 -12.69
N CYS A 145 9.55 -18.06 -11.97
CA CYS A 145 8.37 -17.36 -12.52
C CYS A 145 8.75 -16.44 -13.70
N THR A 146 9.92 -15.84 -13.64
CA THR A 146 10.48 -14.94 -14.68
C THR A 146 10.79 -15.62 -16.00
N ASP A 147 10.83 -16.93 -16.06
CA ASP A 147 11.03 -17.65 -17.33
C ASP A 147 9.81 -17.54 -18.26
N CYS A 148 8.64 -17.26 -17.65
CA CYS A 148 7.38 -17.10 -18.37
C CYS A 148 6.75 -15.71 -18.16
N HIS A 149 6.97 -15.09 -17.00
CA HIS A 149 6.37 -13.82 -16.63
C HIS A 149 7.40 -12.69 -16.64
N LYS A 150 7.02 -11.58 -17.26
CA LYS A 150 7.82 -10.36 -17.20
C LYS A 150 7.75 -9.75 -15.81
N ASP A 151 8.89 -9.37 -15.23
CA ASP A 151 8.93 -8.63 -13.97
C ASP A 151 8.33 -7.22 -14.14
N ALA A 152 7.28 -6.94 -13.39
CA ALA A 152 6.60 -5.64 -13.37
C ALA A 152 7.28 -4.62 -12.44
N HIS A 153 8.25 -5.07 -11.64
CA HIS A 153 8.92 -4.24 -10.64
C HIS A 153 10.25 -3.65 -11.14
N ASP A 154 10.61 -3.87 -12.41
CA ASP A 154 11.83 -3.35 -13.00
C ASP A 154 13.09 -3.75 -12.23
N ASN A 155 13.19 -5.02 -11.90
CA ASN A 155 14.29 -5.63 -11.16
C ASN A 155 14.57 -5.04 -9.77
N GLN A 156 13.65 -4.28 -9.19
CA GLN A 156 13.83 -3.72 -7.84
C GLN A 156 14.07 -4.78 -6.77
N PHE A 157 13.65 -6.02 -7.02
CA PHE A 157 13.80 -7.15 -6.10
C PHE A 157 14.85 -8.18 -6.53
N ALA A 158 15.70 -7.85 -7.52
CA ALA A 158 16.72 -8.77 -8.03
C ALA A 158 17.81 -9.10 -7.00
N ALA A 159 18.14 -8.16 -6.11
CA ALA A 159 19.15 -8.35 -5.08
C ALA A 159 18.60 -9.10 -3.84
N ALA A 160 19.51 -9.56 -2.97
CA ALA A 160 19.14 -10.09 -1.67
C ALA A 160 18.32 -9.04 -0.85
N PRO A 161 17.35 -9.49 -0.05
CA PRO A 161 17.05 -10.87 0.29
C PRO A 161 16.10 -11.58 -0.69
N TYR A 162 15.53 -10.88 -1.67
CA TYR A 162 14.41 -11.40 -2.46
C TYR A 162 14.85 -12.20 -3.69
N GLN A 163 15.89 -11.76 -4.40
CA GLN A 163 16.46 -12.47 -5.56
C GLN A 163 15.43 -12.87 -6.62
N ASN A 164 14.47 -11.96 -6.88
CA ASN A 164 13.34 -12.17 -7.78
C ASN A 164 12.44 -13.38 -7.45
N ARG A 165 12.40 -13.80 -6.18
CA ARG A 165 11.47 -14.84 -5.74
C ARG A 165 10.08 -14.25 -5.56
N CYS A 166 9.28 -14.36 -6.61
CA CYS A 166 7.93 -13.79 -6.67
C CYS A 166 7.01 -14.37 -5.60
N GLU A 167 7.22 -15.64 -5.24
CA GLU A 167 6.46 -16.39 -4.24
C GLU A 167 6.63 -15.86 -2.81
N ASP A 168 7.67 -15.08 -2.54
CA ASP A 168 7.83 -14.42 -1.23
C ASP A 168 6.74 -13.36 -0.97
N CYS A 169 6.14 -12.85 -2.06
CA CYS A 169 5.15 -11.77 -2.00
C CYS A 169 3.85 -12.07 -2.74
N HIS A 170 3.81 -13.04 -3.65
CA HIS A 170 2.65 -13.36 -4.48
C HIS A 170 2.27 -14.84 -4.41
N THR A 171 1.04 -15.16 -4.79
CA THR A 171 0.57 -16.52 -4.93
C THR A 171 -0.02 -16.76 -6.32
N VAL A 172 -0.02 -18.00 -6.76
CA VAL A 172 -0.64 -18.40 -8.02
C VAL A 172 -2.18 -18.27 -8.02
N LYS A 173 -2.78 -18.09 -6.84
CA LYS A 173 -4.24 -17.88 -6.69
C LYS A 173 -4.65 -16.46 -7.02
N ASP A 174 -3.84 -15.49 -6.56
CA ASP A 174 -4.06 -14.08 -6.81
C ASP A 174 -2.73 -13.34 -6.80
N PHE A 175 -2.23 -13.04 -7.98
CA PHE A 175 -0.94 -12.38 -8.16
C PHE A 175 -1.00 -10.86 -7.87
N HIS A 176 -2.19 -10.24 -7.98
CA HIS A 176 -2.36 -8.82 -7.71
C HIS A 176 -2.37 -8.50 -6.22
N ARG A 177 -2.76 -9.45 -5.39
CA ARG A 177 -2.69 -9.32 -3.93
C ARG A 177 -1.33 -9.79 -3.43
N SER A 178 -0.57 -8.83 -2.88
CA SER A 178 0.66 -9.17 -2.19
C SER A 178 0.37 -9.81 -0.83
N THR A 179 1.14 -10.84 -0.49
CA THR A 179 1.20 -11.46 0.85
C THR A 179 2.24 -10.80 1.75
N TYR A 180 2.83 -9.69 1.29
CA TYR A 180 3.83 -8.94 2.06
C TYR A 180 3.16 -8.23 3.23
N THR A 181 3.60 -8.50 4.45
CA THR A 181 2.99 -8.02 5.68
C THR A 181 3.76 -6.86 6.31
N ILE A 182 3.11 -6.08 7.18
CA ILE A 182 3.78 -5.08 8.02
C ILE A 182 4.93 -5.70 8.82
N ALA A 183 4.76 -6.92 9.34
CA ALA A 183 5.83 -7.62 10.06
C ALA A 183 7.08 -7.88 9.19
N LYS A 184 6.91 -8.14 7.90
CA LYS A 184 8.02 -8.20 6.95
C LYS A 184 8.61 -6.81 6.70
N HIS A 185 7.76 -5.78 6.58
CA HIS A 185 8.19 -4.40 6.36
C HIS A 185 9.01 -3.84 7.55
N MET A 186 8.72 -4.26 8.77
CA MET A 186 9.50 -3.90 9.97
C MET A 186 10.98 -4.30 9.89
N LYS A 187 11.33 -5.24 9.01
CA LYS A 187 12.72 -5.70 8.78
C LYS A 187 13.43 -4.94 7.66
N THR A 188 12.77 -3.99 7.03
CA THR A 188 13.34 -3.15 5.97
C THR A 188 14.12 -1.98 6.54
N ARG A 189 14.75 -1.20 5.67
CA ARG A 189 15.46 0.03 6.05
C ARG A 189 14.54 1.16 6.54
N PHE A 190 13.21 1.01 6.39
CA PHE A 190 12.20 1.94 6.89
C PHE A 190 11.13 1.16 7.67
N PRO A 191 11.36 0.83 8.92
CA PRO A 191 10.36 0.16 9.76
C PRO A 191 9.11 1.03 9.92
N LEU A 192 7.92 0.44 9.70
CA LEU A 192 6.66 1.15 9.89
C LEU A 192 6.31 1.24 11.37
N THR A 193 6.76 2.30 12.01
CA THR A 193 6.51 2.56 13.44
C THR A 193 5.51 3.69 13.65
N GLY A 194 4.85 3.71 14.80
CA GLY A 194 3.88 4.75 15.14
C GLY A 194 2.75 4.84 14.12
N SER A 195 2.40 6.05 13.71
CA SER A 195 1.32 6.32 12.74
C SER A 195 1.58 5.74 11.35
N HIS A 196 2.84 5.51 10.97
CA HIS A 196 3.16 4.88 9.68
C HIS A 196 2.66 3.44 9.58
N ALA A 197 2.46 2.73 10.70
CA ALA A 197 1.92 1.37 10.69
C ALA A 197 0.46 1.30 10.23
N ALA A 198 -0.27 2.40 10.28
CA ALA A 198 -1.66 2.49 9.84
C ALA A 198 -1.83 3.07 8.42
N VAL A 199 -0.73 3.46 7.77
CA VAL A 199 -0.77 4.05 6.43
C VAL A 199 -0.91 2.95 5.38
N ALA A 200 -1.80 3.16 4.40
CA ALA A 200 -1.95 2.22 3.29
C ALA A 200 -0.67 2.15 2.44
N CYS A 201 -0.35 0.95 1.94
CA CYS A 201 0.86 0.73 1.13
C CYS A 201 0.96 1.70 -0.06
N SER A 202 -0.18 1.97 -0.71
CA SER A 202 -0.30 2.87 -1.86
C SER A 202 -0.02 4.35 -1.56
N GLU A 203 -0.02 4.75 -0.29
CA GLU A 203 0.30 6.14 0.05
C GLU A 203 1.80 6.43 -0.05
N CYS A 204 2.62 5.42 0.15
CA CYS A 204 4.06 5.51 -0.01
C CYS A 204 4.53 4.95 -1.35
N HIS A 205 4.04 3.77 -1.73
CA HIS A 205 4.37 3.11 -2.99
C HIS A 205 3.42 3.56 -4.09
N LYS A 206 3.63 4.76 -4.62
CA LYS A 206 2.86 5.34 -5.74
C LYS A 206 3.79 5.97 -6.77
N ILE A 207 3.33 5.98 -8.02
CA ILE A 207 4.10 6.55 -9.13
C ILE A 207 4.48 8.00 -8.82
N GLY A 208 5.74 8.35 -9.06
CA GLY A 208 6.28 9.68 -8.81
C GLY A 208 6.84 9.92 -7.41
N MET A 209 6.66 8.97 -6.47
CA MET A 209 7.29 9.05 -5.15
C MET A 209 8.78 8.64 -5.21
N GLY A 210 9.56 9.07 -4.20
CA GLY A 210 10.97 8.73 -4.09
C GLY A 210 11.86 9.30 -5.20
N GLY A 211 11.43 10.36 -5.88
CA GLY A 211 12.21 11.01 -6.95
C GLY A 211 12.18 10.28 -8.30
N ARG A 212 11.48 9.16 -8.43
CA ARG A 212 11.33 8.44 -9.71
C ARG A 212 10.39 9.20 -10.65
N LYS A 213 10.83 9.38 -11.89
CA LYS A 213 10.05 10.02 -12.96
C LYS A 213 9.39 9.04 -13.92
N ASP A 214 9.71 7.76 -13.80
CA ASP A 214 9.11 6.68 -14.59
C ASP A 214 7.72 6.28 -14.05
N LYS A 215 7.00 5.46 -14.83
CA LYS A 215 5.66 4.97 -14.46
C LYS A 215 5.70 3.70 -13.60
N ILE A 216 6.84 3.41 -12.97
CA ILE A 216 7.04 2.22 -12.16
C ILE A 216 6.83 2.58 -10.68
N LEU A 217 6.12 1.71 -9.95
CA LEU A 217 5.94 1.87 -8.51
C LEU A 217 7.29 1.74 -7.80
N PRO A 218 7.71 2.74 -7.01
CA PRO A 218 8.94 2.64 -6.23
C PRO A 218 8.73 1.77 -4.99
N PHE A 219 9.61 0.80 -4.79
CA PHE A 219 9.68 -0.01 -3.56
C PHE A 219 10.97 0.27 -2.78
N HIS A 220 11.94 0.92 -3.41
CA HIS A 220 13.17 1.37 -2.77
C HIS A 220 13.23 2.90 -2.78
N PHE A 221 13.43 3.47 -1.60
CA PHE A 221 13.61 4.90 -1.40
C PHE A 221 15.04 5.15 -0.91
N GLU A 222 15.79 5.97 -1.62
CA GLU A 222 17.16 6.33 -1.23
C GLU A 222 17.13 7.31 -0.06
N ASP A 223 16.39 8.39 -0.20
CA ASP A 223 16.14 9.34 0.88
C ASP A 223 14.92 8.89 1.71
N ARG A 224 15.14 8.72 3.00
CA ARG A 224 14.14 8.27 3.99
C ARG A 224 13.99 9.27 5.13
N THR A 225 14.51 10.48 4.93
CA THR A 225 14.28 11.59 5.86
C THR A 225 12.81 11.99 5.84
N CYS A 226 12.35 12.61 6.90
CA CYS A 226 10.94 13.03 6.99
C CYS A 226 10.56 13.95 5.81
N THR A 227 11.47 14.84 5.41
CA THR A 227 11.26 15.81 4.34
C THR A 227 11.25 15.21 2.94
N ALA A 228 11.70 13.97 2.77
CA ALA A 228 11.57 13.26 1.48
C ALA A 228 10.12 12.96 1.12
N CYS A 229 9.25 12.86 2.14
CA CYS A 229 7.84 12.52 1.98
C CYS A 229 6.90 13.59 2.54
N HIS A 230 7.32 14.33 3.56
CA HIS A 230 6.51 15.35 4.23
C HIS A 230 7.04 16.75 3.91
N THR A 231 6.14 17.64 3.54
CA THR A 231 6.46 19.06 3.38
C THR A 231 6.67 19.70 4.75
N ASP A 232 7.73 20.49 4.91
CA ASP A 232 7.96 21.25 6.14
C ASP A 232 6.92 22.38 6.30
N PRO A 233 5.98 22.27 7.26
CA PRO A 233 4.99 23.31 7.50
C PRO A 233 5.57 24.58 8.13
N HIS A 234 6.80 24.49 8.68
CA HIS A 234 7.50 25.62 9.31
C HIS A 234 8.33 26.44 8.32
N LYS A 235 8.37 26.04 7.04
CA LYS A 235 9.12 26.75 5.99
C LYS A 235 10.55 27.11 6.36
N GLY A 236 11.23 26.20 7.03
CA GLY A 236 12.62 26.35 7.43
C GLY A 236 12.85 27.23 8.65
N GLU A 237 11.81 27.66 9.38
CA GLU A 237 12.01 28.43 10.64
C GLU A 237 12.90 27.71 11.66
N PHE A 238 12.89 26.37 11.64
CA PHE A 238 13.66 25.52 12.56
C PHE A 238 14.86 24.83 11.89
N LYS A 239 15.25 25.23 10.67
CA LYS A 239 16.33 24.58 9.91
C LYS A 239 17.62 24.38 10.69
N ASP A 240 18.03 25.38 11.48
CA ASP A 240 19.27 25.32 12.23
C ASP A 240 19.19 24.27 13.37
N ARG A 241 18.04 24.17 14.01
CA ARG A 241 17.79 23.14 15.02
C ARG A 241 17.73 21.74 14.42
N MET A 242 17.08 21.60 13.27
CA MET A 242 17.01 20.32 12.56
C MET A 242 18.40 19.89 12.05
N ALA A 243 19.25 20.83 11.66
CA ALA A 243 20.61 20.58 11.21
C ALA A 243 21.59 20.27 12.37
N ALA A 244 21.22 20.56 13.61
CA ALA A 244 22.05 20.22 14.77
C ALA A 244 22.26 18.70 14.83
N ARG A 245 23.44 18.28 15.28
CA ARG A 245 23.85 16.88 15.18
C ARG A 245 23.69 16.14 16.50
N ARG A 246 23.33 14.86 16.38
CA ARG A 246 23.41 13.87 17.46
C ARG A 246 24.85 13.49 17.75
N ALA A 247 25.07 12.74 18.83
CA ALA A 247 26.39 12.25 19.21
C ALA A 247 27.03 11.35 18.12
N ASP A 248 26.20 10.65 17.32
CA ASP A 248 26.66 9.83 16.19
C ASP A 248 26.93 10.64 14.89
N GLY A 249 26.81 11.95 14.95
CA GLY A 249 27.04 12.85 13.83
C GLY A 249 25.86 13.01 12.88
N THR A 250 24.75 12.29 13.07
CA THR A 250 23.54 12.44 12.24
C THR A 250 22.76 13.69 12.60
N PRO A 251 22.08 14.35 11.65
CA PRO A 251 21.23 15.50 11.96
C PRO A 251 20.03 15.10 12.81
N LEU A 252 19.59 16.00 13.68
CA LEU A 252 18.41 15.78 14.51
C LEU A 252 17.13 15.64 13.68
N GLY A 253 16.98 16.42 12.61
CA GLY A 253 15.81 16.44 11.76
C GLY A 253 14.53 16.87 12.50
N CYS A 254 13.40 16.50 11.97
CA CYS A 254 12.08 16.75 12.58
C CYS A 254 11.92 16.06 13.95
N GLU A 255 12.65 14.98 14.16
CA GLU A 255 12.66 14.24 15.43
C GLU A 255 13.25 15.01 16.61
N ALA A 256 13.84 16.20 16.35
CA ALA A 256 14.22 17.13 17.41
C ALA A 256 13.04 17.60 18.26
N CYS A 257 11.84 17.56 17.69
CA CYS A 257 10.62 18.07 18.33
C CYS A 257 9.42 17.14 18.18
N HIS A 258 9.37 16.33 17.13
CA HIS A 258 8.25 15.46 16.81
C HIS A 258 8.60 13.98 16.97
N ASN A 259 7.59 13.15 17.11
CA ASN A 259 7.75 11.70 17.08
C ASN A 259 6.78 11.07 16.05
N VAL A 260 7.07 9.84 15.65
CA VAL A 260 6.28 9.12 14.63
C VAL A 260 4.90 8.67 15.10
N ARG A 261 4.57 8.85 16.38
CA ARG A 261 3.23 8.51 16.92
C ARG A 261 2.25 9.65 16.74
N SER A 262 2.72 10.89 16.95
CA SER A 262 1.89 12.07 16.84
C SER A 262 2.75 13.31 16.55
N TRP A 263 2.41 14.06 15.51
CA TRP A 263 3.05 15.34 15.21
C TRP A 263 2.73 16.44 16.21
N ILE A 264 1.58 16.36 16.87
CA ILE A 264 1.15 17.38 17.85
C ILE A 264 1.73 17.13 19.25
N ASP A 265 2.26 15.95 19.51
CA ASP A 265 2.97 15.64 20.74
C ASP A 265 4.42 16.12 20.62
N ILE A 266 4.63 17.37 20.98
CA ILE A 266 5.91 18.06 20.85
C ILE A 266 6.78 17.74 22.07
N HIS A 267 7.98 17.25 21.81
CA HIS A 267 9.01 17.04 22.81
C HIS A 267 10.28 17.84 22.49
N GLY A 268 11.14 18.04 23.47
CA GLY A 268 12.43 18.70 23.25
C GLY A 268 12.37 20.18 22.92
N PHE A 269 11.19 20.81 22.87
CA PHE A 269 11.06 22.26 22.77
C PHE A 269 10.78 22.87 24.14
N ASP A 270 11.55 23.88 24.52
CA ASP A 270 11.50 24.50 25.83
C ASP A 270 11.39 26.02 25.65
N HIS A 271 10.21 26.56 25.98
CA HIS A 271 9.93 28.00 25.90
C HIS A 271 10.77 28.82 26.87
N SER A 272 11.29 28.22 27.95
CA SER A 272 12.19 28.95 28.88
C SER A 272 13.50 29.43 28.21
N LYS A 273 13.85 28.82 27.07
CA LYS A 273 15.01 29.17 26.25
C LYS A 273 14.68 30.16 25.12
N THR A 274 13.46 30.67 25.11
CA THR A 274 13.00 31.66 24.14
C THR A 274 12.94 33.06 24.78
N LYS A 275 12.60 34.07 23.98
CA LYS A 275 12.41 35.45 24.49
C LYS A 275 11.12 35.60 25.32
N PHE A 276 10.18 34.69 25.24
CA PHE A 276 8.94 34.69 26.00
C PHE A 276 8.83 33.40 26.80
N ASN A 277 9.11 33.46 28.08
CA ASN A 277 8.94 32.34 28.99
C ASN A 277 7.45 32.15 29.30
N LEU A 278 6.98 30.91 29.24
CA LEU A 278 5.59 30.59 29.62
C LEU A 278 5.47 30.52 31.15
N GLU A 279 4.92 31.57 31.76
CA GLU A 279 4.71 31.68 33.19
C GLU A 279 3.23 31.76 33.51
N GLY A 280 2.86 31.39 34.74
CA GLY A 280 1.50 31.47 35.24
C GLY A 280 0.48 30.77 34.35
N ALA A 281 -0.59 31.46 34.00
CA ALA A 281 -1.66 30.97 33.15
C ALA A 281 -1.23 30.64 31.70
N HIS A 282 -0.11 31.18 31.21
CA HIS A 282 0.40 30.89 29.87
C HIS A 282 0.94 29.47 29.73
N ARG A 283 1.23 28.75 30.83
CA ARG A 283 1.76 27.37 30.78
C ARG A 283 0.76 26.36 30.20
N ILE A 284 -0.52 26.65 30.27
CA ILE A 284 -1.59 25.75 29.83
C ILE A 284 -2.25 26.19 28.52
N VAL A 285 -1.75 27.28 27.91
CA VAL A 285 -2.29 27.82 26.65
C VAL A 285 -1.79 26.96 25.49
N GLY A 286 -2.66 26.68 24.52
CA GLY A 286 -2.31 25.92 23.33
C GLY A 286 -1.36 26.71 22.40
N CYS A 287 -0.52 26.00 21.68
CA CYS A 287 0.46 26.62 20.75
C CYS A 287 -0.20 27.61 19.77
N VAL A 288 -1.34 27.22 19.20
CA VAL A 288 -2.10 28.02 18.21
C VAL A 288 -2.81 29.24 18.79
N ASP A 289 -2.94 29.32 20.11
CA ASP A 289 -3.50 30.51 20.75
C ASP A 289 -2.55 31.71 20.67
N CYS A 290 -1.25 31.43 20.63
CA CYS A 290 -0.20 32.45 20.46
C CYS A 290 0.36 32.47 19.04
N HIS A 291 0.66 31.29 18.47
CA HIS A 291 1.21 31.14 17.13
C HIS A 291 0.08 31.04 16.11
N LYS A 292 -0.23 32.14 15.46
CA LYS A 292 -1.37 32.22 14.54
C LYS A 292 -1.03 31.73 13.16
N THR A 293 -2.03 31.24 12.46
CA THR A 293 -1.94 30.91 11.03
C THR A 293 -1.79 32.21 10.23
N LEU A 294 -0.86 32.22 9.29
CA LEU A 294 -0.67 33.34 8.38
C LEU A 294 -1.93 33.52 7.51
N PRO A 295 -2.40 34.77 7.33
CA PRO A 295 -3.61 35.06 6.57
C PRO A 295 -3.54 34.46 5.15
N GLY A 296 -4.60 33.74 4.75
CA GLY A 296 -4.72 33.10 3.44
C GLY A 296 -3.89 31.83 3.25
N THR A 297 -3.30 31.30 4.31
CA THR A 297 -2.50 30.08 4.27
C THR A 297 -2.94 29.10 5.37
N HIS A 298 -2.36 27.89 5.38
CA HIS A 298 -2.47 26.93 6.49
C HIS A 298 -1.20 26.90 7.37
N GLU A 299 -0.36 27.91 7.23
CA GLU A 299 0.95 27.95 7.86
C GLU A 299 0.90 28.69 9.20
N ILE A 300 1.49 28.07 10.23
CA ILE A 300 1.59 28.65 11.55
C ILE A 300 2.93 29.36 11.68
N GLN A 301 2.90 30.63 12.06
CA GLN A 301 4.11 31.41 12.33
C GLN A 301 4.56 31.20 13.77
N PHE A 302 5.74 30.63 13.94
CA PHE A 302 6.32 30.40 15.28
C PHE A 302 7.28 31.49 15.72
N LYS A 303 8.01 32.11 14.77
CA LYS A 303 8.95 33.21 15.05
C LYS A 303 8.26 34.55 14.85
N GLY A 304 8.73 35.56 15.62
CA GLY A 304 8.22 36.93 15.48
C GLY A 304 6.90 37.20 16.19
N THR A 305 6.38 36.26 16.97
CA THR A 305 5.21 36.48 17.82
C THR A 305 5.47 37.63 18.77
N PRO A 306 4.56 38.64 18.86
CA PRO A 306 4.69 39.75 19.79
C PRO A 306 4.83 39.30 21.24
N GLN A 307 5.55 40.05 22.04
CA GLN A 307 5.83 39.71 23.45
C GLN A 307 5.12 40.64 24.44
N ASN A 308 4.55 41.75 23.95
CA ASN A 308 3.85 42.72 24.76
C ASN A 308 2.44 42.20 25.08
N CYS A 309 1.98 42.41 26.31
CA CYS A 309 0.68 41.97 26.75
C CYS A 309 -0.46 42.49 25.87
N ASP A 310 -0.41 43.75 25.47
CA ASP A 310 -1.43 44.45 24.65
C ASP A 310 -1.48 43.96 23.19
N ALA A 311 -0.48 43.24 22.73
CA ALA A 311 -0.51 42.65 21.40
C ALA A 311 -1.48 41.44 21.32
N CYS A 312 -1.77 40.84 22.44
CA CYS A 312 -2.66 39.66 22.53
C CYS A 312 -3.90 39.93 23.41
N HIS A 313 -3.76 40.74 24.43
CA HIS A 313 -4.81 41.07 25.38
C HIS A 313 -5.35 42.48 25.14
N GLY A 314 -6.64 42.61 24.95
CA GLY A 314 -7.28 43.93 24.83
C GLY A 314 -7.22 44.66 26.17
N ASP A 315 -6.98 45.98 26.14
CA ASP A 315 -6.95 46.82 27.34
C ASP A 315 -8.42 47.09 27.86
N PRO A 316 -8.81 46.50 29.01
CA PRO A 316 -10.14 46.71 29.58
C PRO A 316 -10.28 48.09 30.25
N HIS A 317 -9.15 48.83 30.37
CA HIS A 317 -9.13 50.14 31.06
C HIS A 317 -9.32 51.31 30.10
N GLY A 318 -9.51 51.08 28.79
CA GLY A 318 -9.79 52.13 27.82
C GLY A 318 -8.64 53.13 27.64
N GLY A 319 -7.41 52.68 27.74
CA GLY A 319 -6.20 53.46 27.49
C GLY A 319 -5.79 54.40 28.63
N GLN A 320 -6.52 54.45 29.76
CA GLN A 320 -6.26 55.40 30.86
C GLN A 320 -4.89 55.21 31.52
N PHE A 321 -4.22 54.07 31.34
CA PHE A 321 -2.90 53.74 31.90
C PHE A 321 -1.81 53.69 30.82
N ALA A 322 -2.13 54.00 29.59
CA ALA A 322 -1.15 54.08 28.55
C ALA A 322 -0.12 55.22 28.84
N ALA A 323 1.14 54.91 28.65
CA ALA A 323 2.20 55.93 28.72
C ALA A 323 2.10 56.89 27.52
N LYS A 324 2.84 58.02 27.56
CA LYS A 324 2.86 59.02 26.49
C LYS A 324 3.22 58.46 25.10
N ASN A 325 3.91 57.34 25.06
CA ASN A 325 4.25 56.59 23.84
C ASN A 325 3.20 55.57 23.45
N GLY A 326 2.02 55.55 24.08
CA GLY A 326 0.93 54.64 23.78
C GLY A 326 1.07 53.25 24.38
N VAL A 327 2.18 52.93 25.05
CA VAL A 327 2.40 51.56 25.61
C VAL A 327 1.80 51.47 27.00
N THR A 328 0.98 50.45 27.25
CA THR A 328 0.41 50.13 28.55
C THR A 328 1.33 49.14 29.31
N ARG A 329 1.79 49.50 30.46
CA ARG A 329 2.66 48.67 31.30
C ARG A 329 1.82 47.77 32.25
N CYS A 330 1.22 46.74 31.67
CA CYS A 330 0.28 45.85 32.40
C CYS A 330 0.95 45.17 33.61
N ALA A 331 2.23 44.78 33.47
CA ALA A 331 3.01 44.12 34.52
C ALA A 331 3.25 45.01 35.77
N ASP A 332 3.00 46.34 35.69
CA ASP A 332 3.09 47.22 36.84
C ASP A 332 1.95 46.95 37.85
N CYS A 333 0.87 46.32 37.43
CA CYS A 333 -0.31 46.09 38.24
C CYS A 333 -0.85 44.64 38.18
N HIS A 334 -0.37 43.83 37.23
CA HIS A 334 -0.83 42.45 37.01
C HIS A 334 0.34 41.49 36.94
N VAL A 335 0.07 40.24 37.26
CA VAL A 335 1.01 39.11 37.12
C VAL A 335 0.47 38.06 36.15
N ALA A 336 1.37 37.24 35.62
CA ALA A 336 1.02 36.22 34.67
C ALA A 336 0.12 35.06 35.25
N GLU A 337 0.11 34.92 36.55
CA GLU A 337 -0.68 33.93 37.25
C GLU A 337 -2.18 34.26 37.21
N ALA A 338 -2.52 35.55 37.33
CA ALA A 338 -3.90 36.00 37.28
C ALA A 338 -3.99 37.50 37.06
N TRP A 339 -5.02 37.96 36.35
CA TRP A 339 -5.35 39.38 36.22
C TRP A 339 -5.93 39.97 37.49
N LYS A 340 -6.53 39.15 38.35
CA LYS A 340 -7.15 39.56 39.63
C LYS A 340 -6.71 38.63 40.75
N PRO A 341 -6.42 39.16 41.95
CA PRO A 341 -6.37 40.60 42.29
C PRO A 341 -5.22 41.32 41.58
N SER A 342 -5.37 42.63 41.40
CA SER A 342 -4.26 43.51 40.97
C SER A 342 -3.21 43.63 42.08
N THR A 343 -1.97 43.70 41.71
CA THR A 343 -0.85 43.98 42.62
C THR A 343 -0.60 45.48 42.83
N PHE A 344 -1.54 46.33 42.41
CA PHE A 344 -1.44 47.77 42.55
C PHE A 344 -1.48 48.18 44.01
N ASP A 345 -0.42 48.82 44.49
CA ASP A 345 -0.23 49.26 45.83
C ASP A 345 -0.60 50.76 45.95
N HIS A 346 -1.77 51.07 46.53
CA HIS A 346 -2.27 52.42 46.71
C HIS A 346 -1.37 53.24 47.61
N ASP A 347 -0.75 52.66 48.63
CA ASP A 347 0.03 53.40 49.62
C ASP A 347 1.31 53.92 49.04
N LYS A 348 1.89 53.14 48.13
CA LYS A 348 3.17 53.52 47.46
C LYS A 348 2.96 54.34 46.19
N ARG A 349 1.82 54.21 45.52
CA ARG A 349 1.67 54.72 44.14
C ARG A 349 0.64 55.81 43.98
N THR A 350 -0.08 56.17 45.06
CA THR A 350 -1.10 57.25 45.04
C THR A 350 -0.90 58.26 46.13
N LYS A 351 -1.64 59.36 46.06
CA LYS A 351 -1.70 60.41 47.11
C LYS A 351 -2.76 60.09 48.21
N PHE A 352 -3.45 58.94 48.06
CA PHE A 352 -4.48 58.49 48.97
C PHE A 352 -4.17 57.06 49.41
N PRO A 353 -3.42 56.85 50.50
CA PRO A 353 -3.14 55.52 51.00
C PRO A 353 -4.42 54.91 51.57
N LEU A 354 -4.58 53.57 51.44
CA LEU A 354 -5.68 52.83 51.97
C LEU A 354 -5.40 52.39 53.42
N THR A 355 -5.71 53.22 54.34
CA THR A 355 -5.45 52.96 55.76
C THR A 355 -6.74 53.00 56.60
N GLY A 356 -6.75 52.31 57.75
CA GLY A 356 -7.88 52.24 58.65
C GLY A 356 -9.16 51.70 58.00
N GLY A 357 -10.23 52.46 58.02
CA GLY A 357 -11.51 52.00 57.41
C GLY A 357 -11.50 51.81 55.90
N HIS A 358 -10.43 52.26 55.21
CA HIS A 358 -10.30 52.11 53.73
C HIS A 358 -9.51 50.89 53.30
N GLU A 359 -8.85 50.15 54.21
CA GLU A 359 -7.95 49.03 53.88
C GLU A 359 -8.64 47.91 53.06
N ASN A 360 -9.91 47.65 53.36
CA ASN A 360 -10.64 46.57 52.69
C ASN A 360 -11.78 47.06 51.77
N VAL A 361 -11.71 48.30 51.35
CA VAL A 361 -12.71 48.89 50.44
C VAL A 361 -12.42 48.44 48.99
N GLY A 362 -13.42 47.88 48.36
CA GLY A 362 -13.28 47.40 46.95
C GLY A 362 -13.13 48.56 45.96
N CYS A 363 -12.34 48.39 44.92
CA CYS A 363 -12.03 49.41 43.89
C CYS A 363 -13.26 50.20 43.39
N PRO A 364 -14.41 49.57 43.05
CA PRO A 364 -15.58 50.28 42.51
C PRO A 364 -16.27 51.19 43.50
N GLN A 365 -16.06 51.01 44.79
CA GLN A 365 -16.68 51.86 45.82
C GLN A 365 -16.10 53.26 45.80
N CYS A 366 -14.84 53.43 45.39
CA CYS A 366 -14.20 54.73 45.24
C CYS A 366 -14.10 55.17 43.79
N HIS A 367 -13.84 54.21 42.88
CA HIS A 367 -13.76 54.44 41.45
C HIS A 367 -15.09 54.15 40.79
N SER A 368 -16.03 55.08 40.77
CA SER A 368 -17.36 54.89 40.26
C SER A 368 -17.59 55.53 38.87
N LEU A 369 -16.62 56.29 38.38
CA LEU A 369 -16.73 56.95 37.07
C LEU A 369 -16.71 55.92 35.93
N GLN A 370 -17.77 55.85 35.21
CA GLN A 370 -17.86 55.03 34.01
C GLN A 370 -17.95 55.92 32.74
N ARG A 371 -17.28 55.46 31.70
CA ARG A 371 -17.34 56.11 30.37
C ARG A 371 -17.44 55.06 29.29
N GLU A 372 -18.11 55.40 28.24
CA GLU A 372 -18.12 54.55 27.02
C GLU A 372 -16.86 54.78 26.24
N VAL A 373 -16.09 53.72 25.98
CA VAL A 373 -14.89 53.73 25.14
C VAL A 373 -15.04 52.62 24.12
N GLN A 374 -15.05 52.97 22.83
CA GLN A 374 -15.21 52.00 21.74
C GLN A 374 -16.41 51.05 21.92
N GLY A 375 -17.59 51.60 22.35
CA GLY A 375 -18.81 50.82 22.55
C GLY A 375 -18.84 49.95 23.81
N LYS A 376 -17.85 50.05 24.69
CA LYS A 376 -17.81 49.36 25.99
C LYS A 376 -17.81 50.31 27.15
N VAL A 377 -18.56 50.00 28.19
CA VAL A 377 -18.57 50.77 29.43
C VAL A 377 -17.31 50.39 30.22
N VAL A 378 -16.44 51.38 30.44
CA VAL A 378 -15.13 51.23 31.10
C VAL A 378 -15.16 52.01 32.42
N LEU A 379 -14.72 51.36 33.50
CA LEU A 379 -14.50 51.99 34.79
C LEU A 379 -13.23 52.85 34.75
N PHE A 380 -13.37 54.12 35.09
CA PHE A 380 -12.22 55.07 35.16
C PHE A 380 -11.71 55.23 36.59
N TYR A 381 -10.42 54.98 36.75
CA TYR A 381 -9.69 55.11 38.00
C TYR A 381 -9.17 56.52 38.27
N LYS A 382 -9.21 57.38 37.26
CA LYS A 382 -8.77 58.79 37.33
C LYS A 382 -9.72 59.67 36.54
N PRO A 383 -10.06 60.89 37.00
CA PRO A 383 -9.74 61.42 38.36
C PRO A 383 -10.65 60.83 39.42
N THR A 384 -10.11 60.66 40.64
CA THR A 384 -10.89 60.31 41.83
C THR A 384 -10.66 61.39 42.87
N PRO A 385 -11.68 61.97 43.46
CA PRO A 385 -11.55 62.91 44.54
C PRO A 385 -10.79 62.33 45.74
N ILE A 386 -9.95 63.10 46.37
CA ILE A 386 -9.18 62.67 47.54
C ILE A 386 -9.60 63.39 48.82
N ALA A 387 -10.42 64.42 48.71
CA ALA A 387 -10.94 65.13 49.85
C ALA A 387 -12.05 64.32 50.56
N CYS A 388 -11.98 64.20 51.85
CA CYS A 388 -12.94 63.40 52.63
C CYS A 388 -14.40 63.79 52.37
N VAL A 389 -14.67 65.07 52.29
CA VAL A 389 -16.02 65.62 52.02
C VAL A 389 -16.60 65.20 50.65
N ALA A 390 -15.75 64.87 49.69
CA ALA A 390 -16.20 64.50 48.35
C ALA A 390 -16.87 63.10 48.29
N CYS A 391 -16.54 62.27 49.28
CA CYS A 391 -17.09 60.90 49.37
C CYS A 391 -18.01 60.76 50.59
N HIS A 392 -17.72 61.41 51.73
CA HIS A 392 -18.48 61.29 52.94
C HIS A 392 -19.45 62.45 53.21
N GLY A 393 -19.52 63.42 52.30
CA GLY A 393 -20.38 64.58 52.48
C GLY A 393 -19.98 65.41 53.73
N ALA A 394 -20.97 66.11 54.35
CA ALA A 394 -20.71 66.91 55.56
C ALA A 394 -20.51 66.10 56.83
N ASN A 395 -20.73 64.75 56.78
CA ASN A 395 -20.62 63.83 57.90
C ASN A 395 -19.25 63.14 58.00
N VAL A 396 -18.18 63.86 57.84
CA VAL A 396 -16.80 63.28 57.92
C VAL A 396 -16.54 62.97 59.41
N PRO A 397 -16.24 61.69 59.78
CA PRO A 397 -15.87 61.39 61.16
C PRO A 397 -14.58 62.14 61.51
N PRO A 398 -14.39 62.59 62.75
CA PRO A 398 -13.14 63.20 63.17
C PRO A 398 -11.99 62.20 62.96
N ALA A 399 -10.87 62.67 62.39
CA ALA A 399 -9.65 61.89 62.30
C ALA A 399 -9.22 61.44 63.68
N LYS A 400 -9.14 60.09 63.89
CA LYS A 400 -8.60 59.54 65.13
C LYS A 400 -7.10 59.64 65.14
#